data_7fb850a95be7217b90600c958d56ff9e
#
_entry.id   7fb850a95be7217b90600c958d56ff9e
#
_cell.length_a   1.000
_cell.length_b   1.000
_cell.length_c   1.000
_cell.angle_alpha   90.00
_cell.angle_beta   90.00
_cell.angle_gamma   90.00
#
_symmetry.space_group_name_H-M   'P 1'
#
loop_
_entity.id
_entity.type
_entity.pdbx_description
1 polymer ?
#
loop_
_entity_poly.entity_id
_entity_poly.type
_entity_poly.pdbx_seq_one_letter_code
_entity_poly.pdbx_strand_id
1 'polypeptide(L)'
;MEILNYQVSDGQSGIRIDRYLSEMNKELSRSYIQKLLKEQKITVNGSAVKANYKVQEGDEISVAVPDIKEPDILPEDIPLDILYEDDDVLIVNKPKGMVVHPSAGHTSGTLVNAIMFHCKDNLSGINGVLRPGIVHRIDKDTTGALLVCKNDNAHRNLAEQLKEHSIRRRYRAIVAGVLKEDEGTIEGPIGRHPIDRKKMAVNYKNGKDAVTHYKVLELSLIHISEPTRPISI
;
A
#
# COMPACT_ATOMS: atom_id res chain seq x y z
N MET A 1 -25.93 2.94 -2.32
CA MET A 1 -25.69 4.30 -1.75
C MET A 1 -26.42 4.37 -0.44
N GLU A 2 -25.70 4.42 0.65
CA GLU A 2 -26.22 4.53 2.00
C GLU A 2 -26.36 6.01 2.40
N ILE A 3 -27.48 6.37 3.05
CA ILE A 3 -27.69 7.74 3.55
C ILE A 3 -27.73 7.68 5.07
N LEU A 4 -26.77 8.35 5.71
CA LEU A 4 -26.71 8.50 7.15
C LEU A 4 -27.18 9.89 7.54
N ASN A 5 -28.11 9.96 8.50
CA ASN A 5 -28.66 11.23 8.96
C ASN A 5 -28.28 11.45 10.43
N TYR A 6 -27.86 12.70 10.74
CA TYR A 6 -27.48 13.13 12.06
C TYR A 6 -28.18 14.44 12.39
N GLN A 7 -28.57 14.59 13.64
CA GLN A 7 -29.10 15.85 14.17
C GLN A 7 -28.14 16.35 15.26
N VAL A 8 -27.73 17.60 15.16
CA VAL A 8 -26.80 18.20 16.13
C VAL A 8 -27.57 18.53 17.41
N SER A 9 -27.14 17.90 18.51
CA SER A 9 -27.72 18.07 19.83
C SER A 9 -27.15 19.30 20.56
N ASP A 10 -27.83 19.70 21.63
CA ASP A 10 -27.37 20.74 22.56
C ASP A 10 -25.93 20.43 23.07
N GLY A 11 -25.09 21.47 23.15
CA GLY A 11 -23.70 21.37 23.59
C GLY A 11 -22.69 20.93 22.50
N GLN A 12 -23.13 20.61 21.28
CA GLN A 12 -22.24 20.21 20.18
C GLN A 12 -21.98 21.33 19.15
N SER A 13 -22.54 22.51 19.39
CA SER A 13 -22.38 23.69 18.50
C SER A 13 -20.94 24.18 18.44
N GLY A 14 -20.53 24.72 17.28
CA GLY A 14 -19.23 25.32 17.06
C GLY A 14 -18.12 24.35 16.67
N ILE A 15 -18.37 23.03 16.71
CA ILE A 15 -17.44 22.00 16.26
C ILE A 15 -17.42 22.01 14.73
N ARG A 16 -16.24 21.81 14.13
CA ARG A 16 -16.14 21.66 12.68
C ARG A 16 -16.83 20.37 12.23
N ILE A 17 -17.59 20.44 11.14
CA ILE A 17 -18.38 19.31 10.63
C ILE A 17 -17.50 18.06 10.33
N ASP A 18 -16.27 18.25 9.84
CA ASP A 18 -15.36 17.13 9.56
C ASP A 18 -14.92 16.40 10.84
N ARG A 19 -14.83 17.12 11.97
CA ARG A 19 -14.52 16.55 13.27
C ARG A 19 -15.78 15.95 13.92
N TYR A 20 -16.86 16.67 13.90
CA TYR A 20 -18.16 16.24 14.45
C TYR A 20 -18.55 14.87 13.88
N LEU A 21 -18.59 14.73 12.55
CA LEU A 21 -18.95 13.48 11.89
C LEU A 21 -17.97 12.34 12.18
N SER A 22 -16.66 12.61 12.30
CA SER A 22 -15.67 11.57 12.64
C SER A 22 -15.77 11.10 14.10
N GLU A 23 -16.33 11.89 14.99
CA GLU A 23 -16.62 11.51 16.37
C GLU A 23 -17.93 10.71 16.48
N MET A 24 -18.95 11.10 15.69
CA MET A 24 -20.24 10.44 15.65
C MET A 24 -20.21 9.08 14.93
N ASN A 25 -19.35 8.91 13.94
CA ASN A 25 -19.21 7.65 13.21
C ASN A 25 -17.73 7.27 13.07
N LYS A 26 -17.31 6.25 13.86
CA LYS A 26 -15.92 5.77 13.87
C LYS A 26 -15.51 5.02 12.61
N GLU A 27 -16.46 4.59 11.78
CA GLU A 27 -16.20 3.92 10.50
C GLU A 27 -15.81 4.90 9.41
N LEU A 28 -16.22 6.18 9.55
CA LEU A 28 -15.87 7.23 8.61
C LEU A 28 -14.63 8.00 9.08
N SER A 29 -13.50 7.74 8.44
CA SER A 29 -12.29 8.52 8.73
C SER A 29 -12.48 10.00 8.39
N ARG A 30 -11.85 10.91 9.15
CA ARG A 30 -11.92 12.36 8.91
C ARG A 30 -11.48 12.75 7.49
N SER A 31 -10.48 12.05 6.92
CA SER A 31 -10.04 12.29 5.54
C SER A 31 -11.09 11.89 4.51
N TYR A 32 -11.84 10.82 4.79
CA TYR A 32 -12.94 10.40 3.94
C TYR A 32 -14.12 11.38 4.00
N ILE A 33 -14.48 11.85 5.19
CA ILE A 33 -15.49 12.89 5.38
C ILE A 33 -15.13 14.17 4.61
N GLN A 34 -13.87 14.60 4.65
CA GLN A 34 -13.41 15.77 3.88
C GLN A 34 -13.52 15.53 2.37
N LYS A 35 -13.31 14.33 1.89
CA LYS A 35 -13.54 13.95 0.49
C LYS A 35 -15.01 14.05 0.15
N LEU A 36 -15.90 13.49 0.96
CA LEU A 36 -17.36 13.55 0.76
C LEU A 36 -17.87 14.99 0.76
N LEU A 37 -17.36 15.85 1.65
CA LEU A 37 -17.69 17.28 1.65
C LEU A 37 -17.26 17.98 0.36
N LYS A 38 -16.07 17.67 -0.15
CA LYS A 38 -15.57 18.22 -1.42
C LYS A 38 -16.43 17.76 -2.60
N GLU A 39 -16.93 16.53 -2.56
CA GLU A 39 -17.79 15.93 -3.57
C GLU A 39 -19.29 16.31 -3.39
N GLN A 40 -19.58 17.20 -2.44
CA GLN A 40 -20.95 17.66 -2.11
C GLN A 40 -21.91 16.50 -1.73
N LYS A 41 -21.35 15.42 -1.15
CA LYS A 41 -22.08 14.28 -0.64
C LYS A 41 -22.58 14.44 0.79
N ILE A 42 -22.23 15.55 1.44
CA ILE A 42 -22.68 15.91 2.78
C ILE A 42 -23.40 17.26 2.69
N THR A 43 -24.62 17.27 3.18
CA THR A 43 -25.44 18.49 3.26
C THR A 43 -25.83 18.77 4.69
N VAL A 44 -26.03 20.06 4.99
CA VAL A 44 -26.60 20.54 6.26
C VAL A 44 -27.84 21.33 5.91
N ASN A 45 -28.98 20.98 6.50
CA ASN A 45 -30.28 21.60 6.22
C ASN A 45 -30.57 21.64 4.69
N GLY A 46 -30.22 20.54 3.98
CA GLY A 46 -30.36 20.41 2.54
C GLY A 46 -29.34 21.14 1.66
N SER A 47 -28.38 21.87 2.26
CA SER A 47 -27.38 22.66 1.52
C SER A 47 -25.97 22.10 1.66
N ALA A 48 -25.19 22.10 0.57
CA ALA A 48 -23.80 21.67 0.60
C ALA A 48 -22.93 22.66 1.39
N VAL A 49 -22.04 22.12 2.23
CA VAL A 49 -21.17 22.93 3.10
C VAL A 49 -19.68 22.58 2.90
N LYS A 50 -18.80 23.49 3.34
CA LYS A 50 -17.35 23.25 3.32
C LYS A 50 -16.89 22.52 4.59
N ALA A 51 -15.74 21.87 4.55
CA ALA A 51 -15.17 21.12 5.67
C ALA A 51 -14.88 21.92 6.95
N ASN A 52 -14.80 23.24 6.84
CA ASN A 52 -14.63 24.16 7.97
C ASN A 52 -15.97 24.70 8.53
N TYR A 53 -17.10 24.25 7.99
CA TYR A 53 -18.41 24.61 8.55
C TYR A 53 -18.45 24.20 10.03
N LYS A 54 -18.97 25.09 10.87
CA LYS A 54 -19.17 24.83 12.29
C LYS A 54 -20.64 24.49 12.51
N VAL A 55 -20.88 23.28 12.97
CA VAL A 55 -22.24 22.80 13.21
C VAL A 55 -22.94 23.66 14.26
N GLN A 56 -24.24 23.82 14.11
CA GLN A 56 -25.11 24.54 15.03
C GLN A 56 -26.14 23.55 15.62
N GLU A 57 -26.63 23.86 16.81
CA GLU A 57 -27.73 23.09 17.41
C GLU A 57 -28.94 23.07 16.50
N GLY A 58 -29.55 21.90 16.34
CA GLY A 58 -30.67 21.69 15.44
C GLY A 58 -30.31 21.44 13.99
N ASP A 59 -29.03 21.56 13.58
CA ASP A 59 -28.63 21.23 12.22
C ASP A 59 -28.96 19.78 11.87
N GLU A 60 -29.60 19.58 10.73
CA GLU A 60 -29.85 18.27 10.11
C GLU A 60 -28.75 18.00 9.08
N ILE A 61 -27.94 16.99 9.35
CA ILE A 61 -26.81 16.64 8.49
C ILE A 61 -27.13 15.32 7.79
N SER A 62 -27.12 15.33 6.44
CA SER A 62 -27.24 14.13 5.63
C SER A 62 -25.93 13.79 4.95
N VAL A 63 -25.46 12.55 5.12
CA VAL A 63 -24.22 12.03 4.55
C VAL A 63 -24.57 10.93 3.56
N ALA A 64 -24.40 11.18 2.27
CA ALA A 64 -24.53 10.17 1.23
C ALA A 64 -23.20 9.43 1.08
N VAL A 65 -23.13 8.23 1.62
CA VAL A 65 -21.98 7.33 1.48
C VAL A 65 -22.13 6.54 0.18
N PRO A 66 -21.28 6.78 -0.83
CA PRO A 66 -21.30 5.98 -2.05
C PRO A 66 -20.99 4.52 -1.71
N ASP A 67 -21.64 3.59 -2.40
CA ASP A 67 -21.20 2.21 -2.37
C ASP A 67 -19.73 2.16 -2.79
N ILE A 68 -18.92 1.47 -2.02
CA ILE A 68 -17.55 1.18 -2.40
C ILE A 68 -17.66 0.27 -3.62
N LYS A 69 -17.56 0.83 -4.83
CA LYS A 69 -17.27 0.02 -6.00
C LYS A 69 -15.84 -0.45 -5.80
N GLU A 70 -15.69 -1.66 -5.29
CA GLU A 70 -14.41 -2.34 -5.43
C GLU A 70 -14.08 -2.33 -6.92
N PRO A 71 -12.90 -1.84 -7.32
CA PRO A 71 -12.52 -1.89 -8.71
C PRO A 71 -12.53 -3.37 -9.14
N ASP A 72 -13.32 -3.70 -10.16
CA ASP A 72 -13.29 -5.03 -10.76
C ASP A 72 -11.88 -5.26 -11.30
N ILE A 73 -11.13 -6.11 -10.62
CA ILE A 73 -9.84 -6.55 -11.10
C ILE A 73 -10.12 -7.69 -12.07
N LEU A 74 -9.88 -7.42 -13.34
CA LEU A 74 -10.09 -8.40 -14.40
C LEU A 74 -8.84 -9.28 -14.57
N PRO A 75 -9.01 -10.59 -14.74
CA PRO A 75 -7.92 -11.47 -15.17
C PRO A 75 -7.35 -11.02 -16.52
N GLU A 76 -6.02 -11.00 -16.65
CA GLU A 76 -5.35 -10.63 -17.88
C GLU A 76 -4.34 -11.72 -18.27
N ASP A 77 -4.29 -12.09 -19.55
CA ASP A 77 -3.34 -13.05 -20.10
C ASP A 77 -1.95 -12.41 -20.23
N ILE A 78 -1.26 -12.31 -19.10
CA ILE A 78 0.10 -11.77 -19.00
C ILE A 78 1.03 -12.95 -18.71
N PRO A 79 2.07 -13.19 -19.53
CA PRO A 79 3.02 -14.27 -19.30
C PRO A 79 3.69 -14.17 -17.92
N LEU A 80 3.71 -15.27 -17.18
CA LEU A 80 4.37 -15.41 -15.89
C LEU A 80 5.61 -16.28 -16.02
N ASP A 81 6.72 -15.83 -15.47
CA ASP A 81 7.92 -16.65 -15.26
C ASP A 81 7.75 -17.41 -13.94
N ILE A 82 7.29 -18.66 -14.04
CA ILE A 82 6.95 -19.52 -12.89
C ILE A 82 8.20 -20.28 -12.46
N LEU A 83 8.63 -20.05 -11.22
CA LEU A 83 9.76 -20.74 -10.60
C LEU A 83 9.37 -22.06 -9.95
N TYR A 84 8.15 -22.13 -9.42
CA TYR A 84 7.59 -23.30 -8.77
C TYR A 84 6.07 -23.19 -8.70
N GLU A 85 5.38 -24.31 -8.83
CA GLU A 85 3.93 -24.39 -8.63
C GLU A 85 3.54 -25.78 -8.14
N ASP A 86 2.63 -25.83 -7.16
CA ASP A 86 1.92 -27.02 -6.70
C ASP A 86 0.44 -26.69 -6.42
N ASP A 87 -0.26 -27.50 -5.65
CA ASP A 87 -1.68 -27.29 -5.31
C ASP A 87 -1.88 -26.17 -4.28
N ASP A 88 -0.86 -25.81 -3.52
CA ASP A 88 -0.93 -24.87 -2.41
C ASP A 88 -0.34 -23.50 -2.76
N VAL A 89 0.76 -23.47 -3.51
CA VAL A 89 1.54 -22.25 -3.75
C VAL A 89 1.98 -22.14 -5.21
N LEU A 90 2.12 -20.89 -5.64
CA LEU A 90 2.77 -20.50 -6.88
C LEU A 90 3.90 -19.51 -6.55
N ILE A 91 5.09 -19.74 -7.08
CA ILE A 91 6.25 -18.84 -6.95
C ILE A 91 6.54 -18.24 -8.32
N VAL A 92 6.41 -16.93 -8.42
CA VAL A 92 6.62 -16.19 -9.67
C VAL A 92 7.90 -15.36 -9.57
N ASN A 93 8.72 -15.38 -10.61
CA ASN A 93 9.81 -14.42 -10.80
C ASN A 93 9.23 -13.10 -11.33
N LYS A 94 8.87 -12.19 -10.43
CA LYS A 94 8.27 -10.92 -10.84
C LYS A 94 9.25 -10.08 -11.65
N PRO A 95 8.91 -9.65 -12.88
CA PRO A 95 9.77 -8.79 -13.67
C PRO A 95 9.86 -7.37 -13.11
N LYS A 96 10.90 -6.63 -13.54
CA LYS A 96 11.01 -5.17 -13.32
C LYS A 96 9.85 -4.45 -14.03
N GLY A 97 9.37 -3.36 -13.44
CA GLY A 97 8.30 -2.54 -14.01
C GLY A 97 6.88 -3.01 -13.69
N MET A 98 6.71 -4.25 -13.22
CA MET A 98 5.40 -4.80 -12.85
C MET A 98 5.08 -4.46 -11.38
N VAL A 99 3.90 -3.87 -11.11
CA VAL A 99 3.37 -3.72 -9.76
C VAL A 99 2.65 -5.00 -9.33
N VAL A 100 2.64 -5.28 -8.03
CA VAL A 100 2.03 -6.51 -7.51
C VAL A 100 0.51 -6.47 -7.61
N HIS A 101 -0.12 -5.37 -7.20
CA HIS A 101 -1.57 -5.23 -7.18
C HIS A 101 -2.03 -3.86 -7.66
N PRO A 102 -3.26 -3.75 -8.17
CA PRO A 102 -3.81 -2.49 -8.66
C PRO A 102 -3.75 -1.38 -7.61
N SER A 103 -3.45 -0.19 -8.08
CA SER A 103 -3.36 1.02 -7.26
C SER A 103 -3.66 2.26 -8.12
N ALA A 104 -3.78 3.43 -7.50
CA ALA A 104 -3.97 4.67 -8.24
C ALA A 104 -2.87 4.86 -9.29
N GLY A 105 -3.27 4.93 -10.58
CA GLY A 105 -2.36 5.03 -11.73
C GLY A 105 -1.87 3.69 -12.31
N HIS A 106 -2.26 2.55 -11.73
CA HIS A 106 -1.95 1.20 -12.22
C HIS A 106 -3.16 0.30 -11.93
N THR A 107 -4.20 0.36 -12.75
CA THR A 107 -5.46 -0.38 -12.57
C THR A 107 -5.46 -1.74 -13.27
N SER A 108 -4.52 -1.96 -14.20
CA SER A 108 -4.35 -3.15 -15.03
C SER A 108 -2.87 -3.47 -15.21
N GLY A 109 -2.54 -4.58 -15.84
CA GLY A 109 -1.15 -4.99 -16.10
C GLY A 109 -0.37 -5.35 -14.83
N THR A 110 -1.05 -5.75 -13.77
CA THR A 110 -0.42 -6.07 -12.49
C THR A 110 -0.21 -7.58 -12.33
N LEU A 111 0.63 -7.96 -11.38
CA LEU A 111 0.81 -9.37 -11.07
C LEU A 111 -0.51 -10.04 -10.68
N VAL A 112 -1.38 -9.34 -9.93
CA VAL A 112 -2.71 -9.87 -9.55
C VAL A 112 -3.55 -10.19 -10.79
N ASN A 113 -3.58 -9.32 -11.81
CA ASN A 113 -4.31 -9.59 -13.05
C ASN A 113 -3.79 -10.88 -13.73
N ALA A 114 -2.46 -11.07 -13.77
CA ALA A 114 -1.81 -12.24 -14.37
C ALA A 114 -2.10 -13.53 -13.58
N ILE A 115 -1.97 -13.50 -12.25
CA ILE A 115 -2.24 -14.72 -11.44
C ILE A 115 -3.71 -15.10 -11.42
N MET A 116 -4.64 -14.13 -11.49
CA MET A 116 -6.07 -14.42 -11.63
C MET A 116 -6.37 -15.13 -12.95
N PHE A 117 -5.70 -14.76 -14.03
CA PHE A 117 -5.84 -15.46 -15.31
C PHE A 117 -5.24 -16.86 -15.25
N HIS A 118 -4.03 -17.01 -14.69
CA HIS A 118 -3.32 -18.28 -14.60
C HIS A 118 -4.01 -19.29 -13.68
N CYS A 119 -4.32 -18.86 -12.45
CA CYS A 119 -4.88 -19.74 -11.41
C CYS A 119 -6.41 -19.88 -11.50
N LYS A 120 -7.09 -19.01 -12.24
CA LYS A 120 -8.57 -18.96 -12.31
C LYS A 120 -9.18 -18.91 -10.90
N ASP A 121 -10.00 -19.90 -10.56
CA ASP A 121 -10.70 -19.99 -9.26
C ASP A 121 -9.81 -20.55 -8.11
N ASN A 122 -8.57 -20.95 -8.42
CA ASN A 122 -7.64 -21.52 -7.44
C ASN A 122 -6.74 -20.43 -6.82
N LEU A 123 -7.33 -19.48 -6.12
CA LEU A 123 -6.62 -18.45 -5.35
C LEU A 123 -7.27 -18.27 -3.99
N SER A 124 -6.46 -18.04 -2.96
CA SER A 124 -6.97 -17.68 -1.64
C SER A 124 -7.73 -16.36 -1.68
N GLY A 125 -8.94 -16.36 -1.12
CA GLY A 125 -9.81 -15.20 -1.00
C GLY A 125 -9.62 -14.37 0.28
N ILE A 126 -8.73 -14.73 1.20
CA ILE A 126 -8.60 -14.11 2.52
C ILE A 126 -8.41 -12.59 2.45
N ASN A 127 -7.63 -12.09 1.51
CA ASN A 127 -7.39 -10.65 1.34
C ASN A 127 -8.39 -9.97 0.38
N GLY A 128 -9.52 -10.64 0.10
CA GLY A 128 -10.58 -10.14 -0.77
C GLY A 128 -10.19 -10.07 -2.25
N VAL A 129 -11.11 -9.55 -3.06
CA VAL A 129 -10.98 -9.46 -4.51
C VAL A 129 -9.77 -8.64 -4.97
N LEU A 130 -9.36 -7.66 -4.17
CA LEU A 130 -8.25 -6.76 -4.53
C LEU A 130 -6.86 -7.39 -4.41
N ARG A 131 -6.71 -8.48 -3.65
CA ARG A 131 -5.41 -9.11 -3.37
C ARG A 131 -5.50 -10.62 -3.22
N PRO A 132 -6.14 -11.32 -4.16
CA PRO A 132 -6.32 -12.77 -4.03
C PRO A 132 -4.93 -13.45 -4.00
N GLY A 133 -4.73 -14.33 -3.02
CA GLY A 133 -3.49 -15.10 -2.88
C GLY A 133 -2.23 -14.33 -2.47
N ILE A 134 -2.26 -13.00 -2.32
CA ILE A 134 -1.07 -12.19 -2.04
C ILE A 134 -0.84 -12.04 -0.53
N VAL A 135 0.28 -12.56 -0.04
CA VAL A 135 0.72 -12.47 1.37
C VAL A 135 1.85 -11.46 1.59
N HIS A 136 2.61 -11.11 0.55
CA HIS A 136 3.66 -10.10 0.60
C HIS A 136 3.81 -9.37 -0.72
N ARG A 137 4.66 -8.36 -0.74
CA ARG A 137 4.93 -7.58 -1.96
C ARG A 137 6.37 -7.14 -2.03
N ILE A 138 6.83 -6.93 -3.25
CA ILE A 138 8.07 -6.21 -3.58
C ILE A 138 7.73 -5.01 -4.45
N ASP A 139 8.61 -4.04 -4.53
CA ASP A 139 8.37 -2.80 -5.27
C ASP A 139 8.31 -3.03 -6.80
N LYS A 140 7.77 -2.06 -7.52
CA LYS A 140 7.60 -2.11 -8.98
C LYS A 140 8.88 -2.50 -9.70
N ASP A 141 10.00 -1.88 -9.34
CA ASP A 141 11.29 -2.08 -10.00
C ASP A 141 12.18 -3.15 -9.35
N THR A 142 11.71 -3.77 -8.27
CA THR A 142 12.34 -4.95 -7.68
C THR A 142 11.89 -6.20 -8.42
N THR A 143 12.86 -7.03 -8.78
CA THR A 143 12.63 -8.33 -9.45
C THR A 143 12.82 -9.49 -8.48
N GLY A 144 12.32 -10.67 -8.84
CA GLY A 144 12.60 -11.90 -8.12
C GLY A 144 11.38 -12.64 -7.58
N ALA A 145 11.64 -13.65 -6.77
CA ALA A 145 10.64 -14.59 -6.29
C ALA A 145 9.57 -13.92 -5.42
N LEU A 146 8.31 -14.13 -5.79
CA LEU A 146 7.14 -13.70 -5.04
C LEU A 146 6.21 -14.90 -4.83
N LEU A 147 5.79 -15.10 -3.57
CA LEU A 147 4.89 -16.18 -3.17
C LEU A 147 3.44 -15.77 -3.38
N VAL A 148 2.67 -16.68 -3.97
CA VAL A 148 1.22 -16.58 -4.17
C VAL A 148 0.56 -17.81 -3.55
N CYS A 149 -0.51 -17.64 -2.80
CA CYS A 149 -1.24 -18.71 -2.15
C CYS A 149 -2.45 -19.11 -3.00
N LYS A 150 -2.52 -20.39 -3.38
CA LYS A 150 -3.62 -20.93 -4.18
C LYS A 150 -4.86 -21.27 -3.34
N ASN A 151 -4.69 -21.45 -2.02
CA ASN A 151 -5.79 -21.70 -1.10
C ASN A 151 -5.60 -21.01 0.27
N ASP A 152 -6.65 -21.03 1.07
CA ASP A 152 -6.70 -20.32 2.35
C ASP A 152 -5.80 -20.95 3.43
N ASN A 153 -5.51 -22.25 3.36
CA ASN A 153 -4.61 -22.89 4.30
C ASN A 153 -3.17 -22.43 4.07
N ALA A 154 -2.70 -22.47 2.83
CA ALA A 154 -1.41 -21.94 2.44
C ALA A 154 -1.29 -20.44 2.83
N HIS A 155 -2.36 -19.66 2.61
CA HIS A 155 -2.38 -18.25 2.94
C HIS A 155 -2.17 -18.00 4.44
N ARG A 156 -2.93 -18.68 5.30
CA ARG A 156 -2.78 -18.54 6.76
C ARG A 156 -1.38 -18.91 7.24
N ASN A 157 -0.89 -20.08 6.79
CA ASN A 157 0.41 -20.59 7.19
C ASN A 157 1.57 -19.66 6.74
N LEU A 158 1.53 -19.19 5.50
CA LEU A 158 2.57 -18.29 4.98
C LEU A 158 2.48 -16.89 5.57
N ALA A 159 1.28 -16.38 5.83
CA ALA A 159 1.09 -15.09 6.51
C ALA A 159 1.66 -15.11 7.94
N GLU A 160 1.47 -16.21 8.67
CA GLU A 160 2.03 -16.40 10.01
C GLU A 160 3.56 -16.47 9.96
N GLN A 161 4.13 -17.28 9.08
CA GLN A 161 5.60 -17.37 8.89
C GLN A 161 6.22 -16.01 8.51
N LEU A 162 5.53 -15.21 7.68
CA LEU A 162 5.96 -13.86 7.32
C LEU A 162 5.90 -12.90 8.52
N LYS A 163 4.87 -13.03 9.36
CA LYS A 163 4.68 -12.24 10.59
C LYS A 163 5.76 -12.56 11.63
N GLU A 164 6.09 -13.83 11.78
CA GLU A 164 7.15 -14.31 12.69
C GLU A 164 8.56 -14.14 12.14
N HIS A 165 8.69 -13.65 10.90
CA HIS A 165 9.97 -13.51 10.19
C HIS A 165 10.75 -14.82 10.04
N SER A 166 10.09 -15.97 10.07
CA SER A 166 10.72 -17.29 9.89
C SER A 166 11.14 -17.55 8.44
N ILE A 167 10.47 -16.90 7.47
CA ILE A 167 10.87 -16.95 6.06
C ILE A 167 12.07 -16.03 5.83
N ARG A 168 13.21 -16.63 5.40
CA ARG A 168 14.41 -15.86 5.06
C ARG A 168 14.25 -15.10 3.76
N ARG A 169 14.34 -13.78 3.82
CA ARG A 169 14.29 -12.90 2.65
C ARG A 169 15.69 -12.43 2.31
N ARG A 170 16.15 -12.71 1.09
CA ARG A 170 17.43 -12.27 0.57
C ARG A 170 17.26 -11.41 -0.65
N TYR A 171 17.95 -10.29 -0.67
CA TYR A 171 17.96 -9.34 -1.78
C TYR A 171 19.40 -9.08 -2.23
N ARG A 172 19.58 -8.81 -3.51
CA ARG A 172 20.80 -8.21 -4.03
C ARG A 172 20.48 -6.78 -4.45
N ALA A 173 21.33 -5.83 -4.10
CA ALA A 173 21.12 -4.43 -4.44
C ALA A 173 22.47 -3.79 -4.80
N ILE A 174 22.42 -2.86 -5.75
CA ILE A 174 23.52 -1.96 -6.05
C ILE A 174 23.25 -0.69 -5.24
N VAL A 175 24.20 -0.29 -4.41
CA VAL A 175 24.11 0.91 -3.58
C VAL A 175 25.14 1.93 -3.99
N ALA A 176 24.84 3.21 -3.79
CA ALA A 176 25.78 4.29 -4.04
C ALA A 176 26.79 4.40 -2.87
N GLY A 177 28.05 4.68 -3.20
CA GLY A 177 29.12 4.81 -2.23
C GLY A 177 29.74 3.47 -1.80
N VAL A 178 30.59 3.53 -0.81
CA VAL A 178 31.33 2.39 -0.28
C VAL A 178 30.97 2.20 1.19
N LEU A 179 30.57 1.00 1.57
CA LEU A 179 30.36 0.63 2.97
C LEU A 179 31.72 0.43 3.64
N LYS A 180 31.87 0.86 4.89
CA LYS A 180 33.13 0.75 5.64
C LYS A 180 33.49 -0.69 6.00
N GLU A 181 32.44 -1.46 6.32
CA GLU A 181 32.58 -2.86 6.73
C GLU A 181 31.97 -3.76 5.67
N ASP A 182 32.55 -4.93 5.44
CA ASP A 182 32.08 -5.89 4.44
C ASP A 182 30.76 -6.56 4.84
N GLU A 183 30.44 -6.58 6.12
CA GLU A 183 29.15 -7.07 6.63
C GLU A 183 28.72 -6.30 7.86
N GLY A 184 27.42 -6.24 8.10
CA GLY A 184 26.89 -5.54 9.27
C GLY A 184 25.37 -5.59 9.37
N THR A 185 24.88 -4.89 10.39
CA THR A 185 23.46 -4.76 10.68
C THR A 185 23.08 -3.29 10.76
N ILE A 186 22.02 -2.93 10.09
CA ILE A 186 21.42 -1.59 10.14
C ILE A 186 20.07 -1.72 10.82
N GLU A 187 19.88 -0.99 11.91
CA GLU A 187 18.66 -0.95 12.67
C GLU A 187 18.09 0.46 12.67
N GLY A 188 16.79 0.57 12.50
CA GLY A 188 16.09 1.85 12.58
C GLY A 188 14.65 1.78 12.12
N PRO A 189 13.77 2.61 12.71
CA PRO A 189 12.36 2.64 12.32
C PRO A 189 12.18 3.29 10.95
N ILE A 190 11.61 2.56 10.00
CA ILE A 190 11.35 3.05 8.64
C ILE A 190 9.90 3.53 8.52
N GLY A 191 9.74 4.75 8.05
CA GLY A 191 8.44 5.37 7.82
C GLY A 191 8.44 6.33 6.65
N ARG A 192 7.30 6.99 6.43
CA ARG A 192 7.21 8.03 5.39
C ARG A 192 8.12 9.20 5.75
N HIS A 193 8.86 9.68 4.75
CA HIS A 193 9.69 10.88 4.94
C HIS A 193 8.81 12.06 5.38
N PRO A 194 9.23 12.85 6.40
CA PRO A 194 8.38 13.86 7.02
C PRO A 194 7.96 14.98 6.05
N ILE A 195 8.79 15.30 5.06
CA ILE A 195 8.55 16.36 4.07
C ILE A 195 8.11 15.77 2.74
N ASP A 196 8.93 14.90 2.15
CA ASP A 196 8.63 14.25 0.85
C ASP A 196 7.94 12.90 1.07
N ARG A 197 6.61 12.93 1.13
CA ARG A 197 5.79 11.74 1.39
C ARG A 197 5.89 10.63 0.31
N LYS A 198 6.55 10.88 -0.82
CA LYS A 198 6.82 9.86 -1.83
C LYS A 198 8.00 8.96 -1.44
N LYS A 199 8.87 9.43 -0.53
CA LYS A 199 10.05 8.70 -0.05
C LYS A 199 9.80 8.02 1.29
N MET A 200 10.60 7.00 1.57
CA MET A 200 10.76 6.40 2.89
C MET A 200 12.04 6.94 3.53
N ALA A 201 12.06 7.01 4.85
CA ALA A 201 13.22 7.45 5.62
C ALA A 201 13.21 6.81 7.00
N VAL A 202 14.33 6.90 7.71
CA VAL A 202 14.36 6.61 9.14
C VAL A 202 13.47 7.65 9.83
N ASN A 203 12.45 7.18 10.55
CA ASN A 203 11.43 8.04 11.17
C ASN A 203 11.10 7.54 12.57
N TYR A 204 11.77 8.09 13.56
CA TYR A 204 11.60 7.71 14.97
C TYR A 204 10.22 8.04 15.55
N LYS A 205 9.44 8.90 14.88
CA LYS A 205 8.12 9.33 15.36
C LYS A 205 6.99 8.40 14.94
N ASN A 206 7.03 7.93 13.68
CA ASN A 206 5.95 7.15 13.07
C ASN A 206 6.49 5.98 12.21
N GLY A 207 7.75 5.62 12.36
CA GLY A 207 8.35 4.49 11.66
C GLY A 207 7.98 3.16 12.32
N LYS A 208 8.08 2.09 11.54
CA LYS A 208 8.02 0.71 12.03
C LYS A 208 9.45 0.20 12.16
N ASP A 209 9.74 -0.51 13.22
CA ASP A 209 11.04 -1.11 13.45
C ASP A 209 11.46 -1.97 12.25
N ALA A 210 12.69 -1.77 11.82
CA ALA A 210 13.27 -2.49 10.71
C ALA A 210 14.73 -2.82 10.99
N VAL A 211 15.11 -4.06 10.68
CA VAL A 211 16.46 -4.58 10.81
C VAL A 211 16.90 -5.14 9.46
N THR A 212 18.06 -4.73 8.99
CA THR A 212 18.64 -5.21 7.75
C THR A 212 20.07 -5.66 7.99
N HIS A 213 20.34 -6.94 7.77
CA HIS A 213 21.68 -7.48 7.73
C HIS A 213 22.21 -7.37 6.31
N TYR A 214 23.44 -6.89 6.13
CA TYR A 214 24.04 -6.80 4.81
C TYR A 214 25.39 -7.49 4.76
N LYS A 215 25.77 -7.90 3.54
CA LYS A 215 27.08 -8.38 3.20
C LYS A 215 27.49 -7.82 1.84
N VAL A 216 28.63 -7.18 1.77
CA VAL A 216 29.22 -6.72 0.51
C VAL A 216 29.65 -7.94 -0.30
N LEU A 217 29.14 -8.05 -1.52
CA LEU A 217 29.49 -9.15 -2.42
C LEU A 217 30.57 -8.74 -3.40
N GLU A 218 30.54 -7.48 -3.84
CA GLU A 218 31.43 -6.94 -4.85
C GLU A 218 31.54 -5.42 -4.70
N LEU A 219 32.72 -4.89 -4.86
CA LEU A 219 32.99 -3.46 -4.99
C LEU A 219 33.32 -3.16 -6.44
N SER A 220 32.47 -2.38 -7.10
CA SER A 220 32.71 -1.99 -8.50
C SER A 220 33.71 -0.84 -8.59
N LEU A 221 34.71 -0.99 -9.47
CA LEU A 221 35.69 0.05 -9.77
C LEU A 221 35.09 1.23 -10.57
N ILE A 222 33.88 1.10 -11.10
CA ILE A 222 33.17 2.17 -11.83
C ILE A 222 32.99 3.45 -10.97
N HIS A 223 32.98 3.32 -9.66
CA HIS A 223 32.86 4.48 -8.75
C HIS A 223 34.20 5.12 -8.40
N ILE A 224 35.33 4.55 -8.86
CA ILE A 224 36.68 5.08 -8.64
C ILE A 224 37.13 5.95 -9.85
N SER A 225 36.52 5.79 -11.03
CA SER A 225 36.75 6.68 -12.14
C SER A 225 35.99 7.98 -11.93
N GLU A 226 36.70 9.06 -11.60
CA GLU A 226 36.15 10.41 -11.72
C GLU A 226 35.53 10.60 -13.13
N PRO A 227 34.37 11.29 -13.24
CA PRO A 227 33.86 11.67 -14.52
C PRO A 227 34.97 12.46 -15.20
N THR A 228 35.51 11.94 -16.29
CA THR A 228 36.46 12.65 -17.15
C THR A 228 35.81 13.98 -17.54
N ARG A 229 36.31 15.09 -16.98
CA ARG A 229 35.95 16.43 -17.46
C ARG A 229 36.23 16.46 -18.95
N PRO A 230 35.29 16.87 -19.81
CA PRO A 230 35.62 17.14 -21.18
C PRO A 230 36.69 18.22 -21.18
N ILE A 231 37.87 17.90 -21.70
CA ILE A 231 38.90 18.89 -21.98
C ILE A 231 38.35 19.68 -23.16
N SER A 232 37.92 20.91 -22.91
CA SER A 232 37.65 21.86 -23.97
C SER A 232 38.97 22.22 -24.60
N ILE A 233 39.12 21.87 -25.87
CA ILE A 233 40.14 22.42 -26.79
C ILE A 233 39.59 23.71 -27.39
#